data_dc40a699c01435f17e13e55415adec4f
#
_entry.id   dc40a699c01435f17e13e55415adec4f
#
_cell.length_a   1.000
_cell.length_b   1.000
_cell.length_c   1.000
_cell.angle_alpha   90.00
_cell.angle_beta   90.00
_cell.angle_gamma   90.00
#
_symmetry.space_group_name_H-M   'P 1'
#
loop_
_entity.id
_entity.type
_entity.pdbx_description
1 polymer ?
#
loop_
_entity_poly.entity_id
_entity_poly.type
_entity_poly.pdbx_seq_one_letter_code
_entity_poly.pdbx_strand_id
1 'polypeptide(L)'
;MIAVGVFLLIAHIVVLLEGALLVAGSIAAFTGATYMVVSGVLTLLLWLPFLAFTIRSIRFTPALLSGNGERADSALHWASWILILAAFLSFTSGLALAFLAFASCGPLFVSSLYHWTGMAGMAVSFGAYYLLPLVVNGCTDRTGSVNRRWWFLIVFCVPVVLVWSLTWIIVYAKLSGSIDEKSYPSRDASPYKLPFPGGESSWVIQGNDSSLNHNGTQKFAWDFRRSCGTPVLAARDGTVTKVDDSHDGNGSDKPNNKILVDHGDGTTAEYLHFQYKSAKVKEKQKVKQGDVLALVGNVGNSLTGHIHFQVDQGSQSVAIAFADADVKDDKGIPRTFGSYESSNRK
;
A
#
# COMPACT_ATOMS: atom_id res chain seq x y z
N MET A 1 -12.21 -14.48 36.01
CA MET A 1 -12.20 -13.04 36.26
C MET A 1 -10.78 -12.44 36.19
N ILE A 2 -9.81 -12.90 37.00
CA ILE A 2 -8.42 -12.39 36.99
C ILE A 2 -7.77 -12.48 35.59
N ALA A 3 -7.89 -13.64 34.90
CA ALA A 3 -7.36 -13.82 33.56
C ALA A 3 -7.95 -12.83 32.53
N VAL A 4 -9.24 -12.50 32.67
CA VAL A 4 -9.94 -11.51 31.84
C VAL A 4 -9.41 -10.10 32.12
N GLY A 5 -9.15 -9.74 33.39
CA GLY A 5 -8.56 -8.47 33.77
C GLY A 5 -7.14 -8.30 33.25
N VAL A 6 -6.32 -9.34 33.33
CA VAL A 6 -4.96 -9.35 32.80
C VAL A 6 -4.96 -9.21 31.27
N PHE A 7 -5.86 -9.95 30.59
CA PHE A 7 -6.01 -9.84 29.13
C PHE A 7 -6.41 -8.43 28.71
N LEU A 8 -7.38 -7.81 29.40
CA LEU A 8 -7.78 -6.43 29.10
C LEU A 8 -6.66 -5.43 29.36
N LEU A 9 -5.85 -5.62 30.38
CA LEU A 9 -4.69 -4.79 30.65
C LEU A 9 -3.68 -4.87 29.51
N ILE A 10 -3.40 -6.08 29.03
CA ILE A 10 -2.53 -6.30 27.86
C ILE A 10 -3.09 -5.62 26.61
N ALA A 11 -4.39 -5.79 26.34
CA ALA A 11 -5.05 -5.13 25.22
C ALA A 11 -4.96 -3.59 25.28
N HIS A 12 -5.11 -2.99 26.48
CA HIS A 12 -4.93 -1.56 26.68
C HIS A 12 -3.49 -1.11 26.42
N ILE A 13 -2.49 -1.88 26.86
CA ILE A 13 -1.07 -1.59 26.60
C ILE A 13 -0.78 -1.62 25.10
N VAL A 14 -1.27 -2.64 24.38
CA VAL A 14 -1.11 -2.75 22.92
C VAL A 14 -1.71 -1.53 22.22
N VAL A 15 -2.94 -1.16 22.58
CA VAL A 15 -3.64 0.00 21.99
C VAL A 15 -2.90 1.31 22.27
N LEU A 16 -2.34 1.48 23.47
CA LEU A 16 -1.55 2.68 23.80
C LEU A 16 -0.25 2.73 23.00
N LEU A 17 0.42 1.59 22.80
CA LEU A 17 1.62 1.49 21.96
C LEU A 17 1.32 1.78 20.48
N GLU A 18 0.24 1.21 19.94
CA GLU A 18 -0.22 1.52 18.58
C GLU A 18 -0.55 3.00 18.41
N GLY A 19 -1.20 3.60 19.40
CA GLY A 19 -1.48 5.03 19.41
C GLY A 19 -0.23 5.90 19.45
N ALA A 20 0.78 5.53 20.23
CA ALA A 20 2.06 6.23 20.25
C ALA A 20 2.78 6.16 18.89
N LEU A 21 2.75 4.99 18.23
CA LEU A 21 3.30 4.80 16.88
C LEU A 21 2.53 5.62 15.83
N LEU A 22 1.21 5.74 15.97
CA LEU A 22 0.36 6.57 15.10
C LEU A 22 0.68 8.05 15.24
N VAL A 23 0.85 8.53 16.48
CA VAL A 23 1.24 9.92 16.75
C VAL A 23 2.63 10.19 16.16
N ALA A 24 3.60 9.30 16.37
CA ALA A 24 4.94 9.44 15.80
C ALA A 24 4.91 9.43 14.26
N GLY A 25 4.13 8.53 13.64
CA GLY A 25 3.94 8.46 12.20
C GLY A 25 3.25 9.71 11.64
N SER A 26 2.25 10.26 12.36
CA SER A 26 1.57 11.49 11.98
C SER A 26 2.49 12.70 12.06
N ILE A 27 3.36 12.79 13.08
CA ILE A 27 4.38 13.85 13.20
C ILE A 27 5.37 13.75 12.04
N ALA A 28 5.84 12.54 11.69
CA ALA A 28 6.72 12.35 10.55
C ALA A 28 6.04 12.76 9.23
N ALA A 29 4.71 12.55 9.10
CA ALA A 29 3.93 12.95 7.92
C ALA A 29 3.81 14.48 7.77
N PHE A 30 3.90 15.26 8.83
CA PHE A 30 3.89 16.74 8.76
C PHE A 30 5.10 17.32 8.01
N THR A 31 6.13 16.55 7.79
CA THR A 31 7.31 16.96 6.98
C THR A 31 7.16 16.65 5.49
N GLY A 32 6.03 16.08 5.06
CA GLY A 32 5.77 15.59 3.72
C GLY A 32 4.73 16.41 2.92
N ALA A 33 4.26 15.83 1.83
CA ALA A 33 3.28 16.46 0.94
C ALA A 33 1.92 16.74 1.63
N THR A 34 1.18 17.72 1.14
CA THR A 34 -0.06 18.25 1.75
C THR A 34 -1.10 17.16 2.10
N TYR A 35 -1.24 16.11 1.27
CA TYR A 35 -2.15 15.00 1.55
C TYR A 35 -1.72 14.15 2.76
N MET A 36 -0.42 14.05 3.04
CA MET A 36 0.10 13.35 4.21
C MET A 36 -0.21 14.13 5.49
N VAL A 37 -0.14 15.47 5.44
CA VAL A 37 -0.55 16.34 6.55
C VAL A 37 -2.03 16.17 6.86
N VAL A 38 -2.90 16.20 5.85
CA VAL A 38 -4.35 16.00 6.01
C VAL A 38 -4.65 14.62 6.60
N SER A 39 -4.00 13.56 6.10
CA SER A 39 -4.15 12.20 6.63
C SER A 39 -3.67 12.10 8.08
N GLY A 40 -2.54 12.71 8.41
CA GLY A 40 -2.02 12.76 9.79
C GLY A 40 -2.98 13.46 10.76
N VAL A 41 -3.53 14.61 10.37
CA VAL A 41 -4.54 15.35 11.16
C VAL A 41 -5.81 14.53 11.37
N LEU A 42 -6.34 13.91 10.32
CA LEU A 42 -7.54 13.06 10.41
C LEU A 42 -7.31 11.87 11.33
N THR A 43 -6.14 11.23 11.24
CA THR A 43 -5.76 10.11 12.12
C THR A 43 -5.69 10.55 13.58
N LEU A 44 -5.08 11.68 13.89
CA LEU A 44 -5.03 12.23 15.23
C LEU A 44 -6.42 12.58 15.78
N LEU A 45 -7.28 13.23 14.98
CA LEU A 45 -8.64 13.58 15.37
C LEU A 45 -9.49 12.35 15.68
N LEU A 46 -9.33 11.27 14.94
CA LEU A 46 -10.01 10.00 15.20
C LEU A 46 -9.47 9.30 16.45
N TRP A 47 -8.17 9.45 16.75
CA TRP A 47 -7.52 8.74 17.85
C TRP A 47 -7.71 9.42 19.22
N LEU A 48 -7.82 10.75 19.28
CA LEU A 48 -8.02 11.49 20.55
C LEU A 48 -9.28 11.06 21.33
N PRO A 49 -10.48 10.96 20.73
CA PRO A 49 -11.66 10.45 21.40
C PRO A 49 -11.49 9.02 21.93
N PHE A 50 -10.77 8.20 21.17
CA PHE A 50 -10.48 6.82 21.55
C PHE A 50 -9.53 6.73 22.75
N LEU A 51 -8.48 7.54 22.77
CA LEU A 51 -7.58 7.63 23.93
C LEU A 51 -8.36 8.02 25.20
N ALA A 52 -9.21 9.04 25.11
CA ALA A 52 -10.04 9.48 26.22
C ALA A 52 -10.98 8.36 26.72
N PHE A 53 -11.57 7.61 25.77
CA PHE A 53 -12.43 6.47 26.08
C PHE A 53 -11.64 5.30 26.71
N THR A 54 -10.45 5.01 26.20
CA THR A 54 -9.55 3.98 26.75
C THR A 54 -9.10 4.34 28.17
N ILE A 55 -8.71 5.58 28.42
CA ILE A 55 -8.34 6.06 29.77
C ILE A 55 -9.51 5.93 30.73
N ARG A 56 -10.72 6.29 30.28
CA ARG A 56 -11.93 6.16 31.10
C ARG A 56 -12.23 4.68 31.43
N SER A 57 -11.97 3.76 30.54
CA SER A 57 -12.21 2.33 30.71
C SER A 57 -11.26 1.65 31.69
N ILE A 58 -10.05 2.16 31.85
CA ILE A 58 -9.06 1.66 32.83
C ILE A 58 -9.65 1.70 34.25
N ARG A 59 -10.53 2.66 34.55
CA ARG A 59 -11.22 2.78 35.85
C ARG A 59 -12.10 1.56 36.20
N PHE A 60 -12.54 0.77 35.21
CA PHE A 60 -13.35 -0.43 35.42
C PHE A 60 -12.54 -1.71 35.59
N THR A 61 -11.24 -1.67 35.27
CA THR A 61 -10.35 -2.83 35.39
C THR A 61 -10.24 -3.35 36.83
N PRO A 62 -10.13 -2.50 37.90
CA PRO A 62 -10.11 -2.97 39.27
C PRO A 62 -11.36 -3.72 39.70
N ALA A 63 -12.55 -3.36 39.21
CA ALA A 63 -13.80 -4.06 39.51
C ALA A 63 -13.84 -5.47 38.90
N LEU A 64 -13.25 -5.66 37.72
CA LEU A 64 -13.08 -6.96 37.09
C LEU A 64 -12.08 -7.85 37.86
N LEU A 65 -11.00 -7.25 38.37
CA LEU A 65 -9.97 -7.96 39.14
C LEU A 65 -10.48 -8.35 40.53
N SER A 66 -11.34 -7.54 41.17
CA SER A 66 -11.88 -7.80 42.51
C SER A 66 -13.04 -8.81 42.56
N GLY A 67 -13.60 -9.23 41.41
CA GLY A 67 -14.68 -10.23 41.35
C GLY A 67 -16.04 -9.79 41.91
N ASN A 68 -16.30 -8.50 42.03
CA ASN A 68 -17.53 -7.96 42.57
C ASN A 68 -18.67 -8.03 41.50
N GLY A 69 -19.66 -8.95 41.65
CA GLY A 69 -20.53 -9.46 40.60
C GLY A 69 -21.34 -8.41 39.81
N GLU A 70 -22.07 -7.48 40.45
CA GLU A 70 -22.90 -6.49 39.74
C GLU A 70 -22.06 -5.44 39.00
N ARG A 71 -20.93 -5.00 39.58
CA ARG A 71 -19.99 -4.09 38.92
C ARG A 71 -19.17 -4.80 37.86
N ALA A 72 -18.96 -6.10 37.99
CA ALA A 72 -18.26 -6.90 36.97
C ALA A 72 -19.06 -7.05 35.69
N ASP A 73 -20.39 -7.20 35.74
CA ASP A 73 -21.25 -7.29 34.54
C ASP A 73 -21.24 -5.97 33.77
N SER A 74 -21.30 -4.83 34.45
CA SER A 74 -21.18 -3.51 33.82
C SER A 74 -19.78 -3.29 33.22
N ALA A 75 -18.72 -3.65 33.95
CA ALA A 75 -17.34 -3.56 33.47
C ALA A 75 -17.09 -4.44 32.26
N LEU A 76 -17.65 -5.64 32.22
CA LEU A 76 -17.53 -6.56 31.08
C LEU A 76 -18.25 -6.03 29.84
N HIS A 77 -19.41 -5.40 30.02
CA HIS A 77 -20.14 -4.74 28.95
C HIS A 77 -19.31 -3.60 28.31
N TRP A 78 -18.77 -2.72 29.15
CA TRP A 78 -17.90 -1.64 28.70
C TRP A 78 -16.61 -2.16 28.05
N ALA A 79 -15.97 -3.17 28.65
CA ALA A 79 -14.76 -3.79 28.09
C ALA A 79 -15.01 -4.36 26.69
N SER A 80 -16.20 -4.93 26.46
CA SER A 80 -16.57 -5.45 25.13
C SER A 80 -16.67 -4.33 24.08
N TRP A 81 -17.28 -3.19 24.42
CA TRP A 81 -17.32 -2.02 23.55
C TRP A 81 -15.96 -1.45 23.25
N ILE A 82 -15.07 -1.42 24.26
CA ILE A 82 -13.70 -0.95 24.10
C ILE A 82 -12.93 -1.83 23.13
N LEU A 83 -13.08 -3.16 23.25
CA LEU A 83 -12.40 -4.11 22.35
C LEU A 83 -12.89 -3.97 20.92
N ILE A 84 -14.20 -3.74 20.71
CA ILE A 84 -14.75 -3.48 19.36
C ILE A 84 -14.16 -2.19 18.78
N LEU A 85 -14.17 -1.13 19.57
CA LEU A 85 -13.65 0.16 19.15
C LEU A 85 -12.13 0.10 18.91
N ALA A 86 -11.39 -0.62 19.77
CA ALA A 86 -9.97 -0.89 19.59
C ALA A 86 -9.70 -1.65 18.28
N ALA A 87 -10.47 -2.73 18.01
CA ALA A 87 -10.35 -3.49 16.77
C ALA A 87 -10.59 -2.62 15.54
N PHE A 88 -11.64 -1.79 15.58
CA PHE A 88 -11.96 -0.88 14.47
C PHE A 88 -10.87 0.15 14.23
N LEU A 89 -10.31 0.71 15.31
CA LEU A 89 -9.27 1.73 15.21
C LEU A 89 -7.90 1.15 14.84
N SER A 90 -7.54 -0.03 15.35
CA SER A 90 -6.34 -0.75 14.90
C SER A 90 -6.41 -1.08 13.41
N PHE A 91 -7.59 -1.45 12.91
CA PHE A 91 -7.80 -1.68 11.49
C PHE A 91 -7.67 -0.40 10.66
N THR A 92 -8.36 0.67 11.04
CA THR A 92 -8.33 1.95 10.30
C THR A 92 -6.95 2.59 10.36
N SER A 93 -6.25 2.48 11.48
CA SER A 93 -4.90 3.00 11.65
C SER A 93 -3.86 2.16 10.90
N GLY A 94 -3.95 0.83 10.94
CA GLY A 94 -3.12 -0.06 10.14
C GLY A 94 -3.25 0.22 8.65
N LEU A 95 -4.46 0.50 8.19
CA LEU A 95 -4.76 0.94 6.82
C LEU A 95 -4.15 2.29 6.48
N ALA A 96 -4.30 3.28 7.37
CA ALA A 96 -3.74 4.60 7.17
C ALA A 96 -2.21 4.54 7.13
N LEU A 97 -1.58 3.77 8.02
CA LEU A 97 -0.12 3.56 8.03
C LEU A 97 0.37 2.79 6.81
N ALA A 98 -0.37 1.76 6.37
CA ALA A 98 -0.04 1.04 5.14
C ALA A 98 -0.14 1.96 3.92
N PHE A 99 -1.16 2.81 3.87
CA PHE A 99 -1.31 3.81 2.81
C PHE A 99 -0.20 4.88 2.87
N LEU A 100 0.14 5.39 4.06
CA LEU A 100 1.24 6.34 4.25
C LEU A 100 2.59 5.74 3.87
N ALA A 101 2.85 4.49 4.25
CA ALA A 101 4.07 3.79 3.87
C ALA A 101 4.11 3.47 2.37
N PHE A 102 2.96 3.17 1.75
CA PHE A 102 2.84 3.01 0.30
C PHE A 102 3.05 4.33 -0.43
N ALA A 103 2.43 5.40 0.02
CA ALA A 103 2.57 6.74 -0.56
C ALA A 103 3.94 7.38 -0.26
N SER A 104 4.66 6.93 0.77
CA SER A 104 6.04 7.33 0.99
C SER A 104 6.99 6.61 0.04
N CYS A 105 8.14 7.19 -0.20
CA CYS A 105 9.23 6.55 -0.93
C CYS A 105 9.92 5.41 -0.14
N GLY A 106 9.29 4.95 0.95
CA GLY A 106 9.84 3.96 1.87
C GLY A 106 9.93 2.54 1.31
N PRO A 107 10.73 1.68 1.92
CA PRO A 107 10.85 0.29 1.51
C PRO A 107 9.52 -0.46 1.70
N LEU A 108 9.17 -1.32 0.74
CA LEU A 108 7.95 -2.16 0.75
C LEU A 108 7.81 -2.99 2.03
N PHE A 109 8.93 -3.40 2.63
CA PHE A 109 8.94 -4.13 3.89
C PHE A 109 8.26 -3.36 5.03
N VAL A 110 8.47 -2.05 5.11
CA VAL A 110 7.83 -1.20 6.14
C VAL A 110 6.32 -1.15 5.93
N SER A 111 5.85 -0.99 4.68
CA SER A 111 4.41 -0.99 4.38
C SER A 111 3.77 -2.35 4.67
N SER A 112 4.45 -3.45 4.36
CA SER A 112 3.99 -4.80 4.66
C SER A 112 3.91 -5.06 6.16
N LEU A 113 4.90 -4.62 6.94
CA LEU A 113 4.90 -4.76 8.40
C LEU A 113 3.71 -4.04 9.04
N TYR A 114 3.41 -2.81 8.62
CA TYR A 114 2.24 -2.07 9.11
C TYR A 114 0.92 -2.72 8.71
N HIS A 115 0.82 -3.27 7.52
CA HIS A 115 -0.37 -4.00 7.09
C HIS A 115 -0.60 -5.26 7.94
N TRP A 116 0.45 -6.08 8.17
CA TRP A 116 0.37 -7.29 8.98
C TRP A 116 0.11 -7.01 10.45
N THR A 117 0.70 -5.96 11.03
CA THR A 117 0.42 -5.57 12.43
C THR A 117 -1.01 -5.09 12.60
N GLY A 118 -1.56 -4.31 11.67
CA GLY A 118 -2.97 -3.91 11.67
C GLY A 118 -3.92 -5.11 11.55
N MET A 119 -3.64 -6.06 10.65
CA MET A 119 -4.42 -7.30 10.49
C MET A 119 -4.32 -8.21 11.72
N ALA A 120 -3.14 -8.37 12.30
CA ALA A 120 -2.95 -9.16 13.53
C ALA A 120 -3.68 -8.53 14.71
N GLY A 121 -3.57 -7.21 14.91
CA GLY A 121 -4.31 -6.47 15.93
C GLY A 121 -5.82 -6.66 15.78
N MET A 122 -6.34 -6.60 14.55
CA MET A 122 -7.75 -6.84 14.25
C MET A 122 -8.16 -8.27 14.58
N ALA A 123 -7.39 -9.28 14.17
CA ALA A 123 -7.68 -10.69 14.44
C ALA A 123 -7.69 -11.01 15.94
N VAL A 124 -6.71 -10.48 16.70
CA VAL A 124 -6.64 -10.63 18.15
C VAL A 124 -7.82 -9.95 18.84
N SER A 125 -8.15 -8.73 18.46
CA SER A 125 -9.27 -7.97 19.03
C SER A 125 -10.63 -8.61 18.72
N PHE A 126 -10.78 -9.13 17.50
CA PHE A 126 -11.97 -9.87 17.08
C PHE A 126 -12.09 -11.20 17.80
N GLY A 127 -11.02 -11.99 17.90
CA GLY A 127 -10.97 -13.24 18.65
C GLY A 127 -11.28 -13.02 20.12
N ALA A 128 -10.72 -12.00 20.74
CA ALA A 128 -11.01 -11.63 22.13
C ALA A 128 -12.46 -11.23 22.34
N TYR A 129 -13.04 -10.43 21.45
CA TYR A 129 -14.44 -10.02 21.51
C TYR A 129 -15.40 -11.23 21.46
N TYR A 130 -15.08 -12.26 20.68
CA TYR A 130 -15.89 -13.48 20.58
C TYR A 130 -15.61 -14.48 21.68
N LEU A 131 -14.33 -14.74 21.97
CA LEU A 131 -13.95 -15.77 22.94
C LEU A 131 -14.22 -15.33 24.37
N LEU A 132 -14.05 -14.05 24.69
CA LEU A 132 -14.27 -13.54 26.04
C LEU A 132 -15.70 -13.77 26.55
N PRO A 133 -16.78 -13.48 25.77
CA PRO A 133 -18.15 -13.78 26.19
C PRO A 133 -18.45 -15.28 26.28
N LEU A 134 -17.82 -16.11 25.44
CA LEU A 134 -18.00 -17.56 25.51
C LEU A 134 -17.38 -18.13 26.78
N VAL A 135 -16.19 -17.66 27.15
CA VAL A 135 -15.52 -18.05 28.40
C VAL A 135 -16.31 -17.56 29.62
N VAL A 136 -16.82 -16.32 29.58
CA VAL A 136 -17.59 -15.74 30.70
C VAL A 136 -18.97 -16.34 30.77
N ASN A 137 -19.68 -16.62 29.66
CA ASN A 137 -20.99 -17.29 29.66
C ASN A 137 -20.89 -18.76 30.06
N GLY A 138 -19.79 -19.44 29.76
CA GLY A 138 -19.48 -20.77 30.30
C GLY A 138 -19.34 -20.79 31.82
N CYS A 139 -19.10 -19.63 32.45
CA CYS A 139 -18.99 -19.48 33.89
C CYS A 139 -20.31 -18.93 34.56
N THR A 140 -21.26 -18.34 33.79
CA THR A 140 -22.36 -17.55 34.36
C THR A 140 -23.79 -17.94 33.89
N ASP A 141 -23.97 -18.94 33.06
CA ASP A 141 -25.28 -19.47 32.59
C ASP A 141 -26.28 -18.43 32.02
N ARG A 142 -25.77 -17.30 31.44
CA ARG A 142 -26.59 -16.21 30.90
C ARG A 142 -26.62 -16.21 29.36
N THR A 143 -27.58 -16.89 28.76
CA THR A 143 -27.76 -17.03 27.31
C THR A 143 -28.29 -15.79 26.58
N GLY A 144 -28.92 -14.83 27.28
CA GLY A 144 -29.59 -13.67 26.66
C GLY A 144 -28.70 -12.61 26.04
N SER A 145 -27.43 -12.54 26.43
CA SER A 145 -26.48 -11.52 25.92
C SER A 145 -25.83 -11.91 24.60
N VAL A 146 -25.78 -13.20 24.26
CA VAL A 146 -25.13 -13.73 23.06
C VAL A 146 -25.87 -13.31 21.79
N ASN A 147 -27.21 -13.35 21.81
CA ASN A 147 -28.03 -13.01 20.63
C ASN A 147 -27.89 -11.54 20.19
N ARG A 148 -27.78 -10.58 21.12
CA ARG A 148 -27.61 -9.16 20.79
C ARG A 148 -26.27 -8.87 20.11
N ARG A 149 -25.24 -9.65 20.43
CA ARG A 149 -23.88 -9.47 19.88
C ARG A 149 -23.76 -9.97 18.45
N TRP A 150 -24.47 -11.04 18.10
CA TRP A 150 -24.56 -11.51 16.72
C TRP A 150 -25.21 -10.48 15.78
N TRP A 151 -26.27 -9.82 16.24
CA TRP A 151 -26.92 -8.75 15.50
C TRP A 151 -25.97 -7.55 15.27
N PHE A 152 -25.18 -7.20 16.29
CA PHE A 152 -24.18 -6.14 16.13
C PHE A 152 -23.17 -6.47 15.05
N LEU A 153 -22.67 -7.69 14.99
CA LEU A 153 -21.76 -8.13 13.93
C LEU A 153 -22.39 -8.03 12.54
N ILE A 154 -23.61 -8.59 12.39
CA ILE A 154 -24.30 -8.58 11.11
C ILE A 154 -24.51 -7.13 10.65
N VAL A 155 -24.95 -6.26 11.56
CA VAL A 155 -25.30 -4.87 11.23
C VAL A 155 -24.07 -3.99 10.98
N PHE A 156 -22.96 -4.21 11.68
CA PHE A 156 -21.78 -3.34 11.58
C PHE A 156 -20.59 -3.96 10.84
N CYS A 157 -20.24 -5.20 11.12
CA CYS A 157 -19.07 -5.81 10.52
C CYS A 157 -19.29 -6.25 9.07
N VAL A 158 -20.46 -6.80 8.76
CA VAL A 158 -20.79 -7.22 7.39
C VAL A 158 -20.77 -6.03 6.42
N PRO A 159 -21.45 -4.90 6.69
CA PRO A 159 -21.36 -3.73 5.82
C PRO A 159 -19.92 -3.19 5.65
N VAL A 160 -19.13 -3.15 6.74
CA VAL A 160 -17.74 -2.70 6.67
C VAL A 160 -16.91 -3.61 5.74
N VAL A 161 -17.04 -4.94 5.89
CA VAL A 161 -16.35 -5.90 5.01
C VAL A 161 -16.83 -5.77 3.57
N LEU A 162 -18.12 -5.60 3.34
CA LEU A 162 -18.68 -5.42 1.99
C LEU A 162 -18.18 -4.14 1.34
N VAL A 163 -18.25 -3.01 2.04
CA VAL A 163 -17.74 -1.72 1.53
C VAL A 163 -16.25 -1.81 1.22
N TRP A 164 -15.48 -2.44 2.11
CA TRP A 164 -14.06 -2.68 1.92
C TRP A 164 -13.77 -3.53 0.69
N SER A 165 -14.44 -4.69 0.58
CA SER A 165 -14.28 -5.57 -0.57
C SER A 165 -14.67 -4.89 -1.89
N LEU A 166 -15.78 -4.14 -1.89
CA LEU A 166 -16.23 -3.38 -3.05
C LEU A 166 -15.22 -2.29 -3.44
N THR A 167 -14.64 -1.59 -2.45
CA THR A 167 -13.59 -0.59 -2.70
C THR A 167 -12.40 -1.21 -3.39
N TRP A 168 -11.92 -2.37 -2.92
CA TRP A 168 -10.80 -3.08 -3.55
C TRP A 168 -11.13 -3.59 -4.95
N ILE A 169 -12.35 -4.06 -5.18
CA ILE A 169 -12.82 -4.46 -6.52
C ILE A 169 -12.77 -3.25 -7.46
N ILE A 170 -13.25 -2.08 -7.02
CA ILE A 170 -13.22 -0.85 -7.81
C ILE A 170 -11.78 -0.40 -8.08
N VAL A 171 -10.92 -0.40 -7.06
CA VAL A 171 -9.50 -0.04 -7.21
C VAL A 171 -8.82 -1.00 -8.20
N TYR A 172 -9.03 -2.30 -8.03
CA TYR A 172 -8.50 -3.31 -8.96
C TYR A 172 -8.98 -3.05 -10.39
N ALA A 173 -10.28 -2.85 -10.59
CA ALA A 173 -10.85 -2.58 -11.91
C ALA A 173 -10.33 -1.28 -12.55
N LYS A 174 -9.96 -0.29 -11.74
CA LYS A 174 -9.37 0.97 -12.22
C LYS A 174 -7.90 0.84 -12.61
N LEU A 175 -7.13 0.02 -11.89
CA LEU A 175 -5.70 -0.17 -12.11
C LEU A 175 -5.39 -1.29 -13.13
N SER A 176 -6.30 -2.25 -13.27
CA SER A 176 -6.20 -3.34 -14.25
C SER A 176 -6.90 -2.95 -15.54
N GLY A 177 -6.18 -3.04 -16.64
CA GLY A 177 -6.77 -2.89 -17.95
C GLY A 177 -7.14 -4.21 -18.59
N SER A 178 -7.79 -4.15 -19.74
CA SER A 178 -8.05 -5.31 -20.57
C SER A 178 -6.86 -5.53 -21.50
N ILE A 179 -6.21 -6.69 -21.42
CA ILE A 179 -5.05 -7.03 -22.23
C ILE A 179 -5.49 -7.97 -23.35
N ASP A 180 -5.47 -7.47 -24.58
CA ASP A 180 -5.53 -8.32 -25.75
C ASP A 180 -4.13 -8.85 -26.09
N GLU A 181 -3.83 -10.06 -25.61
CA GLU A 181 -2.51 -10.70 -25.78
C GLU A 181 -2.08 -10.82 -27.26
N LYS A 182 -3.02 -10.84 -28.19
CA LYS A 182 -2.71 -10.93 -29.62
C LYS A 182 -2.07 -9.65 -30.20
N SER A 183 -2.25 -8.54 -29.50
CA SER A 183 -1.64 -7.25 -29.89
C SER A 183 -0.18 -7.11 -29.45
N TYR A 184 0.34 -8.05 -28.65
CA TYR A 184 1.70 -8.01 -28.14
C TYR A 184 2.65 -8.89 -28.97
N PRO A 185 3.92 -8.46 -29.16
CA PRO A 185 4.94 -9.29 -29.78
C PRO A 185 5.26 -10.50 -28.91
N SER A 186 5.86 -11.53 -29.52
CA SER A 186 6.35 -12.70 -28.78
C SER A 186 7.42 -12.28 -27.77
N ARG A 187 7.31 -12.78 -26.53
CA ARG A 187 8.31 -12.62 -25.47
C ARG A 187 9.71 -13.00 -25.94
N ASP A 188 9.84 -14.14 -26.63
CA ASP A 188 11.15 -14.70 -27.00
C ASP A 188 11.86 -13.86 -28.10
N ALA A 189 11.12 -13.03 -28.81
CA ALA A 189 11.66 -12.07 -29.77
C ALA A 189 11.85 -10.66 -29.18
N SER A 190 11.48 -10.43 -27.93
CA SER A 190 11.53 -9.12 -27.31
C SER A 190 12.97 -8.71 -26.96
N PRO A 191 13.39 -7.48 -27.34
CA PRO A 191 14.67 -6.94 -26.92
C PRO A 191 14.62 -6.26 -25.53
N TYR A 192 13.43 -6.15 -24.91
CA TYR A 192 13.24 -5.42 -23.68
C TYR A 192 13.38 -6.29 -22.43
N LYS A 193 14.02 -5.75 -21.42
CA LYS A 193 14.05 -6.29 -20.05
C LYS A 193 13.42 -5.33 -19.07
N LEU A 194 12.97 -5.84 -17.94
CA LEU A 194 12.39 -5.04 -16.86
C LEU A 194 13.38 -3.92 -16.44
N PRO A 195 12.90 -2.67 -16.21
CA PRO A 195 13.77 -1.48 -16.07
C PRO A 195 14.38 -1.32 -14.67
N PHE A 196 14.73 -2.43 -14.01
CA PHE A 196 15.36 -2.43 -12.69
C PHE A 196 16.34 -3.60 -12.53
N PRO A 197 17.24 -3.58 -11.50
CA PRO A 197 18.35 -4.51 -11.38
C PRO A 197 17.94 -5.98 -11.36
N GLY A 198 18.74 -6.83 -12.00
CA GLY A 198 18.58 -8.27 -12.02
C GLY A 198 18.68 -8.88 -10.62
N GLY A 199 17.84 -9.89 -10.37
CA GLY A 199 17.68 -10.53 -9.07
C GLY A 199 16.82 -9.73 -8.09
N GLU A 200 16.27 -8.58 -8.51
CA GLU A 200 15.32 -7.81 -7.72
C GLU A 200 13.91 -7.95 -8.30
N SER A 201 12.91 -8.03 -7.41
CA SER A 201 11.49 -8.12 -7.80
C SER A 201 10.77 -6.79 -7.64
N SER A 202 9.75 -6.58 -8.46
CA SER A 202 8.87 -5.43 -8.40
C SER A 202 7.43 -5.81 -8.64
N TRP A 203 6.52 -5.17 -7.92
CA TRP A 203 5.09 -5.27 -8.17
C TRP A 203 4.67 -4.28 -9.25
N VAL A 204 3.78 -4.72 -10.13
CA VAL A 204 3.05 -3.85 -11.06
C VAL A 204 1.88 -3.24 -10.30
N ILE A 205 1.95 -1.96 -9.99
CA ILE A 205 0.87 -1.25 -9.29
C ILE A 205 -0.21 -0.75 -10.26
N GLN A 206 0.16 -0.51 -11.52
CA GLN A 206 -0.76 -0.20 -12.60
C GLN A 206 -0.26 -0.81 -13.91
N GLY A 207 -1.13 -1.52 -14.59
CA GLY A 207 -0.84 -2.18 -15.87
C GLY A 207 -1.38 -1.42 -17.07
N ASN A 208 -1.24 -2.03 -18.23
CA ASN A 208 -1.64 -1.48 -19.52
C ASN A 208 -3.16 -1.32 -19.62
N ASP A 209 -3.61 -0.38 -20.46
CA ASP A 209 -5.01 -0.11 -20.80
C ASP A 209 -5.93 0.09 -19.58
N SER A 210 -5.35 0.57 -18.49
CA SER A 210 -6.10 0.84 -17.26
C SER A 210 -6.85 2.17 -17.35
N SER A 211 -8.06 2.20 -16.76
CA SER A 211 -8.93 3.36 -16.87
C SER A 211 -8.52 4.54 -15.97
N LEU A 212 -7.48 4.39 -15.14
CA LEU A 212 -7.01 5.47 -14.29
C LEU A 212 -6.28 6.53 -15.12
N ASN A 213 -5.12 6.20 -15.70
CA ASN A 213 -4.33 7.10 -16.56
C ASN A 213 -3.49 6.37 -17.62
N HIS A 214 -3.37 5.03 -17.58
CA HIS A 214 -2.75 4.25 -18.65
C HIS A 214 -3.75 4.00 -19.78
N ASN A 215 -4.17 5.06 -20.44
CA ASN A 215 -5.08 5.03 -21.59
C ASN A 215 -4.63 6.06 -22.63
N GLY A 216 -5.27 6.08 -23.79
CA GLY A 216 -4.89 6.98 -24.88
C GLY A 216 -3.42 6.80 -25.28
N THR A 217 -2.62 7.87 -25.17
CA THR A 217 -1.19 7.88 -25.50
C THR A 217 -0.34 7.02 -24.58
N GLN A 218 -0.82 6.70 -23.38
CA GLN A 218 -0.13 5.88 -22.37
C GLN A 218 -0.73 4.47 -22.22
N LYS A 219 -1.52 4.02 -23.21
CA LYS A 219 -2.25 2.76 -23.15
C LYS A 219 -1.39 1.55 -22.77
N PHE A 220 -0.16 1.50 -23.25
CA PHE A 220 0.77 0.38 -23.04
C PHE A 220 1.85 0.68 -21.99
N ALA A 221 1.54 1.53 -21.00
CA ALA A 221 2.44 1.84 -19.91
C ALA A 221 2.31 0.86 -18.73
N TRP A 222 3.38 0.72 -17.95
CA TRP A 222 3.44 0.01 -16.67
C TRP A 222 4.01 0.91 -15.59
N ASP A 223 3.48 0.78 -14.38
CA ASP A 223 4.05 1.35 -13.17
C ASP A 223 4.62 0.22 -12.28
N PHE A 224 5.95 0.15 -12.21
CA PHE A 224 6.68 -0.81 -11.38
C PHE A 224 7.00 -0.19 -10.03
N ARG A 225 6.42 -0.71 -8.93
CA ARG A 225 6.64 -0.21 -7.57
C ARG A 225 8.06 -0.44 -7.12
N ARG A 226 8.79 0.64 -6.85
CA ARG A 226 10.17 0.62 -6.37
C ARG A 226 10.37 1.63 -5.23
N SER A 227 11.33 1.36 -4.34
CA SER A 227 11.71 2.33 -3.32
C SER A 227 12.48 3.49 -3.95
N CYS A 228 12.21 4.72 -3.49
CA CYS A 228 12.99 5.86 -3.95
C CYS A 228 14.48 5.68 -3.66
N GLY A 229 15.31 6.18 -4.58
CA GLY A 229 16.76 6.02 -4.52
C GLY A 229 17.29 4.71 -5.11
N THR A 230 16.42 3.75 -5.48
CA THR A 230 16.86 2.54 -6.20
C THR A 230 17.12 2.86 -7.67
N PRO A 231 18.03 2.11 -8.35
CA PRO A 231 18.37 2.37 -9.74
C PRO A 231 17.21 2.11 -10.70
N VAL A 232 17.06 2.98 -11.70
CA VAL A 232 16.30 2.77 -12.93
C VAL A 232 17.28 2.41 -14.03
N LEU A 233 17.05 1.28 -14.69
CA LEU A 233 17.93 0.77 -15.73
C LEU A 233 17.34 0.93 -17.12
N ALA A 234 18.20 1.09 -18.12
CA ALA A 234 17.80 1.01 -19.52
C ALA A 234 17.23 -0.39 -19.82
N ALA A 235 15.99 -0.44 -20.28
CA ALA A 235 15.31 -1.68 -20.64
C ALA A 235 15.84 -2.29 -21.93
N ARG A 236 16.50 -1.46 -22.79
CA ARG A 236 17.06 -1.83 -24.09
C ARG A 236 18.17 -0.83 -24.47
N ASP A 237 19.08 -1.24 -25.33
CA ASP A 237 20.11 -0.37 -25.94
C ASP A 237 19.46 0.81 -26.68
N GLY A 238 20.13 1.98 -26.66
CA GLY A 238 19.65 3.14 -27.40
C GLY A 238 20.50 4.39 -27.21
N THR A 239 19.94 5.51 -27.63
CA THR A 239 20.56 6.85 -27.46
C THR A 239 19.59 7.72 -26.68
N VAL A 240 20.06 8.34 -25.61
CA VAL A 240 19.27 9.28 -24.80
C VAL A 240 18.97 10.52 -25.64
N THR A 241 17.69 10.81 -25.86
CA THR A 241 17.24 11.97 -26.64
C THR A 241 16.76 13.12 -25.77
N LYS A 242 16.33 12.83 -24.53
CA LYS A 242 15.90 13.83 -23.56
C LYS A 242 16.25 13.43 -22.14
N VAL A 243 16.68 14.40 -21.35
CA VAL A 243 16.83 14.30 -19.90
C VAL A 243 16.17 15.53 -19.26
N ASP A 244 15.19 15.31 -18.41
CA ASP A 244 14.56 16.33 -17.59
C ASP A 244 14.44 15.80 -16.16
N ASP A 245 15.33 16.22 -15.29
CA ASP A 245 15.39 15.86 -13.87
C ASP A 245 15.39 17.11 -12.96
N SER A 246 14.87 18.22 -13.52
CA SER A 246 14.89 19.54 -12.88
C SER A 246 13.73 19.82 -11.93
N HIS A 247 12.74 18.90 -11.88
CA HIS A 247 11.53 19.08 -11.08
C HIS A 247 11.64 18.37 -9.72
N ASP A 248 11.00 18.96 -8.71
CA ASP A 248 10.89 18.42 -7.37
C ASP A 248 9.44 18.46 -6.88
N GLY A 249 9.11 17.54 -5.92
CA GLY A 249 7.76 17.41 -5.37
C GLY A 249 6.82 16.58 -6.25
N ASN A 250 5.70 16.16 -5.66
CA ASN A 250 4.65 15.37 -6.30
C ASN A 250 3.29 16.05 -6.23
N GLY A 251 2.40 15.67 -7.14
CA GLY A 251 1.03 16.16 -7.25
C GLY A 251 0.56 16.15 -8.70
N SER A 252 -0.74 16.13 -8.90
CA SER A 252 -1.35 16.08 -10.25
C SER A 252 -1.09 17.34 -11.09
N ASP A 253 -0.71 18.43 -10.45
CA ASP A 253 -0.33 19.70 -11.05
C ASP A 253 1.17 19.86 -11.29
N LYS A 254 1.98 18.88 -10.88
CA LYS A 254 3.44 18.93 -10.97
C LYS A 254 3.95 18.25 -12.23
N PRO A 255 4.99 18.81 -12.89
CA PRO A 255 5.62 18.19 -14.03
C PRO A 255 6.41 16.95 -13.62
N ASN A 256 6.49 15.98 -14.52
CA ASN A 256 7.25 14.75 -14.32
C ASN A 256 8.71 14.95 -14.71
N ASN A 257 9.64 14.41 -13.93
CA ASN A 257 10.99 14.14 -14.43
C ASN A 257 10.92 12.97 -15.42
N LYS A 258 11.67 13.06 -16.54
CA LYS A 258 11.66 12.07 -17.61
C LYS A 258 12.98 11.86 -18.30
N ILE A 259 13.23 10.64 -18.76
CA ILE A 259 14.29 10.30 -19.70
C ILE A 259 13.67 9.57 -20.89
N LEU A 260 14.07 9.98 -22.10
CA LEU A 260 13.69 9.33 -23.36
C LEU A 260 14.92 8.66 -23.97
N VAL A 261 14.76 7.39 -24.39
CA VAL A 261 15.81 6.59 -25.04
C VAL A 261 15.32 6.12 -26.41
N ASP A 262 15.86 6.66 -27.47
CA ASP A 262 15.59 6.25 -28.86
C ASP A 262 16.36 4.96 -29.18
N HIS A 263 15.65 3.96 -29.67
CA HIS A 263 16.22 2.65 -30.03
C HIS A 263 16.71 2.54 -31.46
N GLY A 264 16.52 3.59 -32.28
CA GLY A 264 16.96 3.65 -33.67
C GLY A 264 16.11 2.84 -34.65
N ASP A 265 15.01 2.29 -34.20
CA ASP A 265 14.05 1.53 -35.02
C ASP A 265 12.68 2.24 -35.13
N GLY A 266 12.62 3.52 -34.75
CA GLY A 266 11.40 4.32 -34.70
C GLY A 266 10.65 4.20 -33.39
N THR A 267 11.17 3.45 -32.40
CA THR A 267 10.59 3.36 -31.05
C THR A 267 11.46 4.11 -30.03
N THR A 268 10.80 4.70 -29.02
CA THR A 268 11.43 5.44 -27.94
C THR A 268 10.90 4.95 -26.60
N ALA A 269 11.79 4.54 -25.69
CA ALA A 269 11.35 4.23 -24.33
C ALA A 269 11.27 5.52 -23.49
N GLU A 270 10.16 5.67 -22.77
CA GLU A 270 9.93 6.74 -21.79
C GLU A 270 9.99 6.18 -20.39
N TYR A 271 10.74 6.87 -19.53
CA TYR A 271 10.88 6.58 -18.10
C TYR A 271 10.53 7.84 -17.32
N LEU A 272 9.64 7.76 -16.33
CA LEU A 272 9.19 8.92 -15.55
C LEU A 272 9.41 8.78 -14.04
N HIS A 273 9.16 9.89 -13.33
CA HIS A 273 9.06 10.04 -11.88
C HIS A 273 10.39 9.92 -11.11
N PHE A 274 11.54 10.15 -11.75
CA PHE A 274 12.85 10.12 -11.07
C PHE A 274 12.98 11.16 -9.96
N GLN A 275 13.92 10.94 -9.05
CA GLN A 275 14.32 11.94 -8.08
C GLN A 275 14.91 13.20 -8.79
N TYR A 276 14.70 14.33 -8.14
CA TYR A 276 15.31 15.59 -8.54
C TYR A 276 16.83 15.46 -8.65
N LYS A 277 17.40 15.89 -9.76
CA LYS A 277 18.84 15.87 -10.08
C LYS A 277 19.49 14.48 -9.92
N SER A 278 18.77 13.42 -10.26
CA SER A 278 19.27 12.05 -10.11
C SER A 278 19.73 11.39 -11.39
N ALA A 279 19.57 12.03 -12.55
CA ALA A 279 19.99 11.49 -13.83
C ALA A 279 21.50 11.14 -13.82
N LYS A 280 21.81 9.95 -14.32
CA LYS A 280 23.20 9.44 -14.47
C LYS A 280 23.67 9.48 -15.90
N VAL A 281 22.80 9.91 -16.80
CA VAL A 281 23.04 10.02 -18.25
C VAL A 281 22.74 11.44 -18.72
N LYS A 282 23.20 11.76 -19.91
CA LYS A 282 22.96 13.05 -20.58
C LYS A 282 22.43 12.82 -21.99
N GLU A 283 21.79 13.84 -22.56
CA GLU A 283 21.33 13.81 -23.93
C GLU A 283 22.46 13.47 -24.91
N LYS A 284 22.13 12.72 -25.96
CA LYS A 284 23.03 12.17 -26.98
C LYS A 284 23.98 11.07 -26.48
N GLN A 285 23.87 10.66 -25.21
CA GLN A 285 24.63 9.53 -24.68
C GLN A 285 24.05 8.21 -25.20
N LYS A 286 24.92 7.32 -25.70
CA LYS A 286 24.56 5.94 -25.98
C LYS A 286 24.50 5.15 -24.68
N VAL A 287 23.44 4.38 -24.49
CA VAL A 287 23.24 3.50 -23.34
C VAL A 287 23.04 2.06 -23.79
N LYS A 288 23.51 1.14 -22.99
CA LYS A 288 23.29 -0.29 -23.13
C LYS A 288 22.20 -0.74 -22.19
N GLN A 289 21.50 -1.81 -22.56
CA GLN A 289 20.58 -2.50 -21.64
C GLN A 289 21.26 -2.77 -20.30
N GLY A 290 20.65 -2.34 -19.20
CA GLY A 290 21.19 -2.44 -17.85
C GLY A 290 22.02 -1.26 -17.37
N ASP A 291 22.30 -0.26 -18.22
CA ASP A 291 22.93 0.97 -17.75
C ASP A 291 21.98 1.75 -16.83
N VAL A 292 22.54 2.34 -15.77
CA VAL A 292 21.76 3.16 -14.82
C VAL A 292 21.41 4.49 -15.48
N LEU A 293 20.12 4.78 -15.60
CA LEU A 293 19.62 6.03 -16.16
C LEU A 293 19.42 7.10 -15.09
N ALA A 294 18.81 6.76 -13.96
CA ALA A 294 18.49 7.67 -12.87
C ALA A 294 18.18 6.87 -11.58
N LEU A 295 17.69 7.57 -10.55
CA LEU A 295 17.19 6.95 -9.32
C LEU A 295 15.68 7.13 -9.23
N VAL A 296 14.99 6.06 -8.84
CA VAL A 296 13.54 6.08 -8.61
C VAL A 296 13.15 7.20 -7.66
N GLY A 297 12.12 7.92 -8.01
CA GLY A 297 11.54 8.99 -7.22
C GLY A 297 10.02 8.87 -7.06
N ASN A 298 9.43 9.99 -6.73
CA ASN A 298 7.98 10.20 -6.62
C ASN A 298 7.66 11.62 -7.10
N VAL A 299 8.28 12.05 -8.21
CA VAL A 299 8.17 13.41 -8.74
C VAL A 299 7.06 13.48 -9.79
N GLY A 300 6.28 14.57 -9.77
CA GLY A 300 5.18 14.79 -10.71
C GLY A 300 3.88 14.12 -10.29
N ASN A 301 3.04 13.73 -11.25
CA ASN A 301 1.77 13.06 -10.99
C ASN A 301 1.97 11.61 -10.56
N SER A 302 2.38 11.43 -9.32
CA SER A 302 2.75 10.15 -8.72
C SER A 302 2.28 10.06 -7.28
N LEU A 303 1.76 8.90 -6.85
CA LEU A 303 1.32 8.64 -5.47
C LEU A 303 2.39 7.95 -4.62
N THR A 304 3.36 7.28 -5.26
CA THR A 304 4.34 6.44 -4.56
C THR A 304 5.60 6.30 -5.40
N GLY A 305 6.71 5.91 -4.78
CA GLY A 305 7.94 5.60 -5.51
C GLY A 305 7.69 4.45 -6.50
N HIS A 306 7.86 4.73 -7.80
CA HIS A 306 7.72 3.75 -8.88
C HIS A 306 8.48 4.17 -10.12
N ILE A 307 8.62 3.25 -11.06
CA ILE A 307 9.09 3.51 -12.42
C ILE A 307 7.87 3.44 -13.32
N HIS A 308 7.45 4.59 -13.87
CA HIS A 308 6.57 4.59 -15.03
C HIS A 308 7.40 4.28 -16.27
N PHE A 309 7.00 3.28 -17.03
CA PHE A 309 7.70 2.83 -18.22
C PHE A 309 6.73 2.56 -19.36
N GLN A 310 7.02 3.12 -20.52
CA GLN A 310 6.34 2.81 -21.78
C GLN A 310 7.32 2.87 -22.95
N VAL A 311 6.91 2.32 -24.08
CA VAL A 311 7.62 2.46 -25.35
C VAL A 311 6.66 3.10 -26.34
N ASP A 312 7.10 4.19 -26.96
CA ASP A 312 6.32 4.97 -27.90
C ASP A 312 6.79 4.74 -29.34
N GLN A 313 5.86 4.80 -30.28
CA GLN A 313 6.12 5.00 -31.70
C GLN A 313 5.41 6.28 -32.13
N GLY A 314 6.18 7.31 -32.43
CA GLY A 314 5.64 8.67 -32.58
C GLY A 314 5.11 9.20 -31.24
N SER A 315 3.81 9.52 -31.19
CA SER A 315 3.16 10.06 -29.99
C SER A 315 2.28 9.03 -29.25
N GLN A 316 2.33 7.76 -29.64
CA GLN A 316 1.47 6.71 -29.09
C GLN A 316 2.33 5.61 -28.48
N SER A 317 1.96 5.14 -27.30
CA SER A 317 2.57 3.95 -26.74
C SER A 317 2.20 2.71 -27.56
N VAL A 318 3.14 1.78 -27.67
CA VAL A 318 2.98 0.53 -28.41
C VAL A 318 3.14 -0.67 -27.49
N ALA A 319 2.45 -1.75 -27.84
CA ALA A 319 2.53 -3.01 -27.13
C ALA A 319 3.94 -3.60 -27.28
N ILE A 320 4.57 -3.90 -26.16
CA ILE A 320 5.83 -4.64 -26.08
C ILE A 320 5.70 -5.81 -25.12
N ALA A 321 6.62 -6.76 -25.19
CA ALA A 321 6.79 -7.80 -24.17
C ALA A 321 8.17 -7.66 -23.52
N PHE A 322 8.35 -8.21 -22.32
CA PHE A 322 9.64 -8.32 -21.65
C PHE A 322 10.22 -9.73 -21.78
N ALA A 323 11.53 -9.82 -22.02
CA ALA A 323 12.23 -11.09 -22.20
C ALA A 323 12.62 -11.79 -20.89
N ASP A 324 12.33 -11.18 -19.75
CA ASP A 324 12.68 -11.74 -18.43
C ASP A 324 12.01 -13.09 -18.20
N ALA A 325 12.71 -14.01 -17.51
CA ALA A 325 12.22 -15.37 -17.33
C ALA A 325 10.96 -15.42 -16.46
N ASP A 326 10.86 -14.55 -15.48
CA ASP A 326 9.76 -14.51 -14.51
C ASP A 326 8.43 -14.03 -15.10
N VAL A 327 8.45 -13.36 -16.27
CA VAL A 327 7.24 -12.96 -17.00
C VAL A 327 6.80 -14.01 -18.06
N LYS A 328 7.39 -15.21 -18.05
CA LYS A 328 7.12 -16.26 -19.04
C LYS A 328 5.66 -16.71 -19.02
N ASP A 329 5.11 -16.95 -17.85
CA ASP A 329 3.73 -17.46 -17.70
C ASP A 329 2.70 -16.41 -18.14
N ASP A 330 3.05 -15.12 -18.04
CA ASP A 330 2.26 -13.99 -18.55
C ASP A 330 2.65 -13.57 -19.99
N LYS A 331 3.33 -14.44 -20.73
CA LYS A 331 3.74 -14.20 -22.13
C LYS A 331 4.60 -12.95 -22.33
N GLY A 332 5.32 -12.53 -21.31
CA GLY A 332 6.13 -11.31 -21.32
C GLY A 332 5.34 -10.03 -21.02
N ILE A 333 4.09 -10.13 -20.58
CA ILE A 333 3.19 -9.00 -20.33
C ILE A 333 2.89 -8.93 -18.83
N PRO A 334 3.65 -8.16 -18.01
CA PRO A 334 3.42 -8.05 -16.58
C PRO A 334 1.99 -7.61 -16.25
N ARG A 335 1.31 -8.34 -15.34
CA ARG A 335 -0.07 -8.10 -14.93
C ARG A 335 -0.14 -7.23 -13.69
N THR A 336 -1.17 -6.42 -13.59
CA THR A 336 -1.44 -5.61 -12.38
C THR A 336 -1.47 -6.49 -11.14
N PHE A 337 -0.78 -6.06 -10.10
CA PHE A 337 -0.53 -6.76 -8.84
C PHE A 337 0.30 -8.05 -8.95
N GLY A 338 0.79 -8.39 -10.14
CA GLY A 338 1.86 -9.38 -10.29
C GLY A 338 3.19 -8.84 -9.76
N SER A 339 4.02 -9.75 -9.25
CA SER A 339 5.39 -9.47 -8.84
C SER A 339 6.34 -10.22 -9.76
N TYR A 340 7.34 -9.52 -10.32
CA TYR A 340 8.23 -10.08 -11.32
C TYR A 340 9.68 -9.74 -11.00
N GLU A 341 10.55 -10.74 -11.09
CA GLU A 341 11.99 -10.60 -10.93
C GLU A 341 12.64 -10.20 -12.27
N SER A 342 13.48 -9.18 -12.21
CA SER A 342 14.25 -8.74 -13.37
C SER A 342 15.45 -9.65 -13.63
N SER A 343 15.80 -9.81 -14.90
CA SER A 343 17.06 -10.39 -15.38
C SER A 343 17.95 -9.33 -16.07
N ASN A 344 17.61 -8.05 -15.93
CA ASN A 344 18.42 -6.96 -16.45
C ASN A 344 19.78 -6.91 -15.72
N ARG A 345 20.82 -6.34 -16.33
CA ARG A 345 22.16 -6.32 -15.72
C ARG A 345 22.13 -5.59 -14.36
N LYS A 346 23.05 -6.01 -13.48
CA LYS A 346 23.33 -5.28 -12.24
C LYS A 346 24.18 -4.07 -12.52
#